data_41c77dfedb1e36dad0147d72eca5b1f0
#
_entry.id   41c77dfedb1e36dad0147d72eca5b1f0
#
_cell.length_a   1.000
_cell.length_b   1.000
_cell.length_c   1.000
_cell.angle_alpha   90.00
_cell.angle_beta   90.00
_cell.angle_gamma   90.00
#
_symmetry.space_group_name_H-M   'P 1'
#
loop_
_entity.id
_entity.type
_entity.pdbx_description
1 polymer ?
#
loop_
_entity_poly.entity_id
_entity_poly.type
_entity_poly.pdbx_seq_one_letter_code
_entity_poly.pdbx_strand_id
1 'polypeptide(L)'
;LNRIVDQLLQRSGLELSVRLEMRFEDGRLIGGKYGMISRSVTMYTEVIQEQCLQLFGSVGRMEDYFTVVLAHELGHAADADLPRLCEELEDAAMSGERRTRIALQIEENAWNYALALVPEVDAAFFSIVIDESLLAYRIQVEEAAAAAATA
;
A
#
# COMPACT_ATOMS: atom_id res chain seq x y z
N LEU A 1 7.72 17.41 2.17
CA LEU A 1 7.60 15.99 1.79
C LEU A 1 8.94 15.36 1.41
N ASN A 2 9.84 16.09 0.74
CA ASN A 2 11.17 15.58 0.39
C ASN A 2 11.96 15.13 1.63
N ARG A 3 11.83 15.85 2.74
CA ARG A 3 12.50 15.48 4.00
C ARG A 3 11.97 14.13 4.52
N ILE A 4 10.67 13.90 4.44
CA ILE A 4 10.06 12.62 4.83
C ILE A 4 10.60 11.49 3.94
N VAL A 5 10.68 11.72 2.64
CA VAL A 5 11.25 10.75 1.68
C VAL A 5 12.67 10.37 2.07
N ASP A 6 13.53 11.36 2.29
CA ASP A 6 14.93 11.14 2.66
C ASP A 6 15.07 10.39 3.98
N GLN A 7 14.27 10.75 4.98
CA GLN A 7 14.28 10.09 6.28
C GLN A 7 13.86 8.61 6.19
N LEU A 8 12.82 8.32 5.44
CA LEU A 8 12.33 6.94 5.32
C LEU A 8 13.26 6.08 4.46
N LEU A 9 13.83 6.63 3.40
CA LEU A 9 14.85 5.92 2.61
C LEU A 9 16.07 5.59 3.46
N GLN A 10 16.56 6.53 4.23
CA GLN A 10 17.68 6.30 5.13
C GLN A 10 17.35 5.25 6.18
N ARG A 11 16.18 5.35 6.81
CA ARG A 11 15.73 4.44 7.87
C ARG A 11 15.54 3.01 7.34
N SER A 12 14.96 2.86 6.16
CA SER A 12 14.73 1.55 5.54
C SER A 12 15.99 0.90 5.01
N GLY A 13 17.00 1.68 4.65
CA GLY A 13 18.20 1.18 3.99
C GLY A 13 17.98 0.66 2.57
N LEU A 14 16.81 0.91 1.99
CA LEU A 14 16.47 0.42 0.65
C LEU A 14 17.12 1.29 -0.43
N GLU A 15 17.67 0.63 -1.45
CA GLU A 15 18.23 1.28 -2.63
C GLU A 15 17.18 1.35 -3.74
N LEU A 16 16.42 2.44 -3.76
CA LEU A 16 15.42 2.71 -4.78
C LEU A 16 15.21 4.22 -4.92
N SER A 17 14.53 4.62 -5.98
CA SER A 17 14.17 6.02 -6.20
C SER A 17 12.72 6.29 -5.77
N VAL A 18 12.48 7.47 -5.21
CA VAL A 18 11.13 7.95 -4.89
C VAL A 18 10.86 9.21 -5.69
N ARG A 19 9.74 9.23 -6.41
CA ARG A 19 9.29 10.39 -7.19
C ARG A 19 7.99 10.93 -6.61
N LEU A 20 7.85 12.24 -6.68
CA LEU A 20 6.63 12.93 -6.30
C LEU A 20 5.96 13.44 -7.58
N GLU A 21 4.73 13.03 -7.81
CA GLU A 21 3.88 13.47 -8.91
C GLU A 21 2.55 13.96 -8.34
N MET A 22 1.79 14.71 -9.14
CA MET A 22 0.48 15.20 -8.70
C MET A 22 -0.58 14.10 -8.77
N ARG A 23 -0.78 13.51 -9.94
CA ARG A 23 -1.78 12.47 -10.20
C ARG A 23 -1.23 11.39 -11.13
N PHE A 24 -1.82 10.21 -11.06
CA PHE A 24 -1.58 9.16 -12.04
C PHE A 24 -2.21 9.57 -13.39
N GLU A 25 -1.53 9.28 -14.51
CA GLU A 25 -1.92 9.72 -15.86
C GLU A 25 -3.33 9.28 -16.28
N ASP A 26 -3.75 8.07 -15.88
CA ASP A 26 -5.06 7.53 -16.25
C ASP A 26 -6.20 7.97 -15.31
N GLY A 27 -5.92 8.85 -14.35
CA GLY A 27 -6.90 9.37 -13.41
C GLY A 27 -7.27 8.44 -12.26
N ARG A 28 -6.63 7.29 -12.11
CA ARG A 28 -6.86 6.42 -10.94
C ARG A 28 -6.46 7.11 -9.64
N LEU A 29 -7.30 6.91 -8.61
CA LEU A 29 -7.11 7.55 -7.30
C LEU A 29 -6.22 6.68 -6.40
N ILE A 30 -4.96 6.51 -6.78
CA ILE A 30 -3.94 5.81 -5.99
C ILE A 30 -2.99 6.82 -5.36
N GLY A 31 -2.72 6.65 -4.06
CA GLY A 31 -1.83 7.56 -3.32
C GLY A 31 -0.35 7.29 -3.57
N GLY A 32 0.01 6.04 -3.81
CA GLY A 32 1.38 5.63 -4.11
C GLY A 32 1.42 4.40 -4.98
N LYS A 33 2.57 4.13 -5.56
CA LYS A 33 2.80 2.97 -6.42
C LYS A 33 4.26 2.53 -6.35
N TYR A 34 4.48 1.24 -6.13
CA TYR A 34 5.80 0.62 -6.26
C TYR A 34 5.92 -0.12 -7.59
N GLY A 35 6.99 0.14 -8.34
CA GLY A 35 7.35 -0.59 -9.54
C GLY A 35 8.53 -1.53 -9.28
N MET A 36 8.30 -2.85 -9.38
CA MET A 36 9.34 -3.86 -9.13
C MET A 36 10.49 -3.78 -10.14
N ILE A 37 10.17 -3.61 -11.41
CA ILE A 37 11.18 -3.60 -12.49
C ILE A 37 12.05 -2.35 -12.41
N SER A 38 11.42 -1.19 -12.24
CA SER A 38 12.12 0.09 -12.14
C SER A 38 12.76 0.33 -10.77
N ARG A 39 12.38 -0.46 -9.75
CA ARG A 39 12.75 -0.24 -8.35
C ARG A 39 12.53 1.21 -7.95
N SER A 40 11.29 1.66 -8.14
CA SER A 40 10.90 3.04 -7.87
C SER A 40 9.55 3.10 -7.20
N VAL A 41 9.39 4.06 -6.31
CA VAL A 41 8.11 4.43 -5.71
C VAL A 41 7.71 5.79 -6.28
N THR A 42 6.45 5.91 -6.69
CA THR A 42 5.85 7.19 -7.07
C THR A 42 4.75 7.53 -6.08
N MET A 43 4.81 8.72 -5.51
CA MET A 43 3.80 9.23 -4.58
C MET A 43 3.00 10.32 -5.29
N TYR A 44 1.66 10.21 -5.25
CA TYR A 44 0.75 11.13 -5.93
C TYR A 44 0.17 12.12 -4.91
N THR A 45 0.77 13.29 -4.84
CA THR A 45 0.55 14.25 -3.74
C THR A 45 -0.88 14.80 -3.67
N GLU A 46 -1.52 15.06 -4.82
CA GLU A 46 -2.91 15.52 -4.83
C GLU A 46 -3.88 14.43 -4.39
N VAL A 47 -3.64 13.18 -4.80
CA VAL A 47 -4.48 12.05 -4.39
C VAL A 47 -4.34 11.81 -2.89
N ILE A 48 -3.12 11.88 -2.37
CA ILE A 48 -2.86 11.77 -0.92
C ILE A 48 -3.63 12.84 -0.15
N GLN A 49 -3.60 14.08 -0.63
CA GLN A 49 -4.33 15.18 -0.01
C GLN A 49 -5.84 14.93 -0.02
N GLU A 50 -6.40 14.49 -1.15
CA GLU A 50 -7.82 14.16 -1.27
C GLU A 50 -8.23 13.01 -0.35
N GLN A 51 -7.43 11.94 -0.30
CA GLN A 51 -7.69 10.79 0.57
C GLN A 51 -7.62 11.17 2.04
N CYS A 52 -6.65 11.99 2.42
CA CYS A 52 -6.53 12.49 3.78
C CYS A 52 -7.76 13.32 4.18
N LEU A 53 -8.22 14.20 3.29
CA LEU A 53 -9.41 15.00 3.51
C LEU A 53 -10.67 14.13 3.65
N GLN A 54 -10.84 13.13 2.79
CA GLN A 54 -11.98 12.21 2.86
C GLN A 54 -11.99 11.39 4.16
N LEU A 55 -10.83 10.89 4.56
CA LEU A 55 -10.74 9.95 5.67
C LEU A 55 -10.78 10.65 7.03
N PHE A 56 -10.21 11.84 7.13
CA PHE A 56 -10.06 12.56 8.40
C PHE A 56 -10.81 13.89 8.47
N GLY A 57 -11.46 14.31 7.38
CA GLY A 57 -12.18 15.58 7.32
C GLY A 57 -11.28 16.82 7.31
N SER A 58 -9.97 16.65 7.20
CA SER A 58 -8.98 17.72 7.26
C SER A 58 -7.69 17.29 6.57
N VAL A 59 -6.92 18.26 6.07
CA VAL A 59 -5.56 18.04 5.56
C VAL A 59 -4.50 18.25 6.64
N GLY A 60 -4.89 18.49 7.89
CA GLY A 60 -3.97 18.73 9.00
C GLY A 60 -3.04 17.55 9.33
N ARG A 61 -3.43 16.34 8.93
CA ARG A 61 -2.62 15.13 9.11
C ARG A 61 -1.98 14.65 7.79
N MET A 62 -1.85 15.52 6.79
CA MET A 62 -1.34 15.14 5.47
C MET A 62 0.08 14.57 5.53
N GLU A 63 0.96 15.15 6.34
CA GLU A 63 2.32 14.64 6.47
C GLU A 63 2.36 13.24 7.09
N ASP A 64 1.54 12.98 8.10
CA ASP A 64 1.41 11.64 8.67
C ASP A 64 0.83 10.66 7.66
N TYR A 65 -0.19 11.09 6.91
CA TYR A 65 -0.80 10.26 5.87
C TYR A 65 0.21 9.93 4.77
N PHE A 66 0.95 10.92 4.28
CA PHE A 66 2.03 10.72 3.32
C PHE A 66 3.08 9.73 3.87
N THR A 67 3.46 9.90 5.13
CA THR A 67 4.45 9.04 5.78
C THR A 67 4.01 7.58 5.81
N VAL A 68 2.77 7.29 6.21
CA VAL A 68 2.31 5.90 6.28
C VAL A 68 2.10 5.27 4.90
N VAL A 69 1.65 6.04 3.91
CA VAL A 69 1.52 5.54 2.54
C VAL A 69 2.89 5.28 1.92
N LEU A 70 3.86 6.17 2.10
CA LEU A 70 5.22 5.92 1.64
C LEU A 70 5.83 4.70 2.32
N ALA A 71 5.67 4.57 3.63
CA ALA A 71 6.15 3.39 4.37
C ALA A 71 5.52 2.09 3.83
N HIS A 72 4.26 2.13 3.44
CA HIS A 72 3.57 1.01 2.80
C HIS A 72 4.21 0.65 1.44
N GLU A 73 4.46 1.63 0.59
CA GLU A 73 5.11 1.38 -0.70
C GLU A 73 6.54 0.85 -0.54
N LEU A 74 7.27 1.35 0.46
CA LEU A 74 8.57 0.79 0.83
C LEU A 74 8.44 -0.65 1.36
N GLY A 75 7.31 -0.97 1.99
CA GLY A 75 6.99 -2.33 2.42
C GLY A 75 6.89 -3.31 1.27
N HIS A 76 6.30 -2.91 0.15
CA HIS A 76 6.31 -3.72 -1.08
C HIS A 76 7.74 -3.91 -1.58
N ALA A 77 8.54 -2.87 -1.59
CA ALA A 77 9.94 -2.95 -2.04
C ALA A 77 10.80 -3.86 -1.16
N ALA A 78 10.52 -3.89 0.14
CA ALA A 78 11.24 -4.70 1.11
C ALA A 78 10.76 -6.16 1.18
N ASP A 79 9.60 -6.46 0.60
CA ASP A 79 8.99 -7.79 0.67
C ASP A 79 9.71 -8.77 -0.26
N ALA A 80 10.51 -9.65 0.31
CA ALA A 80 11.24 -10.68 -0.43
C ALA A 80 10.31 -11.68 -1.13
N ASP A 81 9.08 -11.84 -0.64
CA ASP A 81 8.09 -12.75 -1.22
C ASP A 81 7.27 -12.10 -2.35
N LEU A 82 7.34 -10.80 -2.54
CA LEU A 82 6.52 -10.10 -3.52
C LEU A 82 6.66 -10.64 -4.93
N PRO A 83 7.88 -10.87 -5.48
CA PRO A 83 8.02 -11.41 -6.83
C PRO A 83 7.34 -12.77 -6.99
N ARG A 84 7.49 -13.67 -6.01
CA ARG A 84 6.87 -14.99 -6.02
C ARG A 84 5.35 -14.90 -5.95
N LEU A 85 4.83 -14.07 -5.05
CA LEU A 85 3.38 -13.88 -4.89
C LEU A 85 2.75 -13.27 -6.15
N CYS A 86 3.41 -12.31 -6.79
CA CYS A 86 2.95 -11.74 -8.05
C CYS A 86 2.97 -12.76 -9.18
N GLU A 87 4.00 -13.61 -9.24
CA GLU A 87 4.08 -14.69 -10.22
C GLU A 87 2.94 -15.69 -10.03
N GLU A 88 2.62 -16.06 -8.80
CA GLU A 88 1.49 -16.94 -8.50
C GLU A 88 0.16 -16.35 -8.99
N LEU A 89 -0.02 -15.03 -8.90
CA LEU A 89 -1.23 -14.35 -9.39
C LEU A 89 -1.39 -14.39 -10.91
N GLU A 90 -0.30 -14.63 -11.65
CA GLU A 90 -0.34 -14.77 -13.12
C GLU A 90 -0.83 -16.16 -13.56
N ASP A 91 -0.91 -17.14 -12.67
CA ASP A 91 -1.43 -18.47 -12.99
C ASP A 91 -2.92 -18.42 -13.26
N ALA A 92 -3.31 -18.62 -14.52
CA ALA A 92 -4.70 -18.61 -14.95
C ALA A 92 -5.55 -19.74 -14.34
N ALA A 93 -4.90 -20.82 -13.89
CA ALA A 93 -5.57 -21.97 -13.27
C ALA A 93 -5.85 -21.78 -11.78
N MET A 94 -5.32 -20.71 -11.18
CA MET A 94 -5.52 -20.43 -9.77
C MET A 94 -6.99 -20.15 -9.45
N SER A 95 -7.50 -20.73 -8.34
CA SER A 95 -8.86 -20.46 -7.88
C SER A 95 -9.04 -18.98 -7.48
N GLY A 96 -10.26 -18.47 -7.59
CA GLY A 96 -10.59 -17.12 -7.14
C GLY A 96 -10.37 -16.94 -5.65
N GLU A 97 -10.67 -17.95 -4.85
CA GLU A 97 -10.44 -17.93 -3.39
C GLU A 97 -8.96 -17.74 -3.05
N ARG A 98 -8.08 -18.51 -3.68
CA ARG A 98 -6.63 -18.39 -3.47
C ARG A 98 -6.10 -17.06 -3.96
N ARG A 99 -6.56 -16.61 -5.14
CA ARG A 99 -6.15 -15.34 -5.74
C ARG A 99 -6.43 -14.15 -4.82
N THR A 100 -7.63 -14.08 -4.23
CA THR A 100 -8.00 -13.00 -3.33
C THR A 100 -7.18 -13.03 -2.03
N ARG A 101 -6.87 -14.20 -1.52
CA ARG A 101 -6.03 -14.35 -0.33
C ARG A 101 -4.58 -13.90 -0.57
N ILE A 102 -4.03 -14.22 -1.74
CA ILE A 102 -2.67 -13.77 -2.11
C ILE A 102 -2.64 -12.25 -2.25
N ALA A 103 -3.64 -11.66 -2.92
CA ALA A 103 -3.73 -10.22 -3.05
C ALA A 103 -3.78 -9.51 -1.68
N LEU A 104 -4.58 -10.04 -0.75
CA LEU A 104 -4.63 -9.53 0.63
C LEU A 104 -3.28 -9.70 1.35
N GLN A 105 -2.63 -10.86 1.20
CA GLN A 105 -1.34 -11.13 1.84
C GLN A 105 -0.26 -10.15 1.39
N ILE A 106 -0.22 -9.81 0.10
CA ILE A 106 0.71 -8.81 -0.44
C ILE A 106 0.54 -7.48 0.30
N GLU A 107 -0.70 -7.03 0.48
CA GLU A 107 -0.99 -5.78 1.14
C GLU A 107 -0.72 -5.84 2.65
N GLU A 108 -1.09 -6.92 3.31
CA GLU A 108 -0.79 -7.10 4.73
C GLU A 108 0.72 -7.11 5.01
N ASN A 109 1.51 -7.76 4.17
CA ASN A 109 2.97 -7.76 4.30
C ASN A 109 3.53 -6.33 4.26
N ALA A 110 3.06 -5.52 3.32
CA ALA A 110 3.49 -4.13 3.18
C ALA A 110 3.09 -3.27 4.38
N TRP A 111 1.87 -3.42 4.89
CA TRP A 111 1.41 -2.70 6.08
C TRP A 111 2.14 -3.13 7.35
N ASN A 112 2.44 -4.42 7.52
CA ASN A 112 3.24 -4.89 8.65
C ASN A 112 4.64 -4.28 8.64
N TYR A 113 5.25 -4.18 7.47
CA TYR A 113 6.52 -3.48 7.32
C TYR A 113 6.41 -2.00 7.69
N ALA A 114 5.36 -1.32 7.20
CA ALA A 114 5.13 0.09 7.50
C ALA A 114 5.00 0.35 8.99
N LEU A 115 4.25 -0.47 9.71
CA LEU A 115 4.09 -0.35 11.17
C LEU A 115 5.43 -0.43 11.90
N ALA A 116 6.33 -1.31 11.44
CA ALA A 116 7.65 -1.45 12.03
C ALA A 116 8.59 -0.29 11.64
N LEU A 117 8.45 0.25 10.43
CA LEU A 117 9.32 1.32 9.92
C LEU A 117 9.06 2.66 10.61
N VAL A 118 7.79 3.00 10.87
CA VAL A 118 7.39 4.28 11.44
C VAL A 118 6.55 4.11 12.72
N PRO A 119 7.14 3.52 13.78
CA PRO A 119 6.42 3.21 15.01
C PRO A 119 5.99 4.46 15.79
N GLU A 120 6.55 5.62 15.46
CA GLU A 120 6.22 6.91 16.08
C GLU A 120 4.88 7.50 15.62
N VAL A 121 4.32 6.99 14.53
CA VAL A 121 3.01 7.46 14.05
C VAL A 121 1.91 6.95 14.99
N ASP A 122 0.96 7.82 15.32
CA ASP A 122 -0.16 7.50 16.19
C ASP A 122 -0.87 6.21 15.77
N ALA A 123 -0.98 5.26 16.71
CA ALA A 123 -1.51 3.93 16.45
C ALA A 123 -2.97 3.96 15.95
N ALA A 124 -3.80 4.84 16.52
CA ALA A 124 -5.20 4.98 16.12
C ALA A 124 -5.32 5.51 14.68
N PHE A 125 -4.50 6.51 14.33
CA PHE A 125 -4.40 7.03 12.97
C PHE A 125 -3.98 5.94 11.98
N PHE A 126 -2.93 5.21 12.32
CA PHE A 126 -2.40 4.14 11.48
C PHE A 126 -3.44 3.05 11.24
N SER A 127 -4.15 2.64 12.29
CA SER A 127 -5.21 1.62 12.22
C SER A 127 -6.34 2.02 11.26
N ILE A 128 -6.76 3.29 11.30
CA ILE A 128 -7.80 3.81 10.37
C ILE A 128 -7.32 3.71 8.93
N VAL A 129 -6.09 4.11 8.65
CA VAL A 129 -5.53 4.05 7.29
C VAL A 129 -5.44 2.60 6.79
N ILE A 130 -4.93 1.71 7.62
CA ILE A 130 -4.80 0.29 7.28
C ILE A 130 -6.17 -0.33 7.00
N ASP A 131 -7.14 -0.14 7.88
CA ASP A 131 -8.48 -0.72 7.74
C ASP A 131 -9.16 -0.23 6.47
N GLU A 132 -9.06 1.05 6.15
CA GLU A 132 -9.59 1.61 4.91
C GLU A 132 -8.90 1.01 3.68
N SER A 133 -7.58 0.91 3.72
CA SER A 133 -6.78 0.33 2.62
C SER A 133 -7.10 -1.14 2.37
N LEU A 134 -7.31 -1.93 3.42
CA LEU A 134 -7.53 -3.37 3.32
C LEU A 134 -9.00 -3.76 3.12
N LEU A 135 -9.93 -2.83 3.27
CA LEU A 135 -11.37 -3.14 3.25
C LEU A 135 -11.79 -3.87 1.97
N ALA A 136 -11.42 -3.36 0.80
CA ALA A 136 -11.80 -3.98 -0.48
C ALA A 136 -11.18 -5.37 -0.64
N TYR A 137 -9.95 -5.57 -0.22
CA TYR A 137 -9.28 -6.88 -0.27
C TYR A 137 -9.95 -7.89 0.66
N ARG A 138 -10.32 -7.47 1.86
CA ARG A 138 -11.05 -8.32 2.83
C ARG A 138 -12.42 -8.74 2.32
N ILE A 139 -13.16 -7.82 1.71
CA ILE A 139 -14.47 -8.10 1.10
C ILE A 139 -14.32 -9.12 -0.03
N GLN A 140 -13.31 -8.96 -0.90
CA GLN A 140 -13.07 -9.91 -1.99
C GLN A 140 -12.76 -11.32 -1.48
N VAL A 141 -12.00 -11.44 -0.40
CA VAL A 141 -11.72 -12.74 0.24
C VAL A 141 -13.01 -13.39 0.73
N GLU A 142 -13.85 -12.64 1.42
CA GLU A 142 -15.13 -13.13 1.94
C GLU A 142 -16.08 -13.56 0.80
N GLU A 143 -16.20 -12.75 -0.24
CA GLU A 143 -17.04 -13.05 -1.40
C GLU A 143 -16.56 -14.29 -2.16
N ALA A 144 -15.25 -14.43 -2.36
CA ALA A 144 -14.68 -15.60 -3.02
C ALA A 144 -14.85 -16.87 -2.20
N ALA A 145 -14.72 -16.80 -0.88
CA ALA A 145 -14.96 -17.93 0.02
C ALA A 145 -16.43 -18.35 0.01
N ALA A 146 -17.36 -17.40 0.00
CA ALA A 146 -18.81 -17.67 -0.09
C ALA A 146 -19.17 -18.30 -1.43
N ALA A 147 -18.60 -17.83 -2.55
CA ALA A 147 -18.81 -18.41 -3.86
C ALA A 147 -18.27 -19.85 -3.95
N ALA A 148 -17.11 -20.13 -3.36
CA ALA A 148 -16.53 -21.48 -3.32
C ALA A 148 -17.38 -22.44 -2.50
N ALA A 149 -18.02 -21.97 -1.41
CA ALA A 149 -18.88 -22.79 -0.55
C ALA A 149 -20.21 -23.18 -1.21
N THR A 150 -20.65 -22.41 -2.22
CA THR A 150 -21.92 -22.65 -2.94
C THR A 150 -21.74 -23.36 -4.28
N ALA A 151 -20.50 -23.60 -4.68
CA ALA A 151 -20.18 -24.25 -5.96
C ALA A 151 -20.41 -25.76 -5.94
#